data_f427d97cdff07ac3386c19385092d34d
#
_entry.id   f427d97cdff07ac3386c19385092d34d
#
_cell.length_a   1.000
_cell.length_b   1.000
_cell.length_c   1.000
_cell.angle_alpha   90.00
_cell.angle_beta   90.00
_cell.angle_gamma   90.00
#
_symmetry.space_group_name_H-M   'P 1'
#
loop_
_entity.id
_entity.type
_entity.pdbx_description
1 polymer ?
#
loop_
_entity_poly.entity_id
_entity_poly.type
_entity_poly.pdbx_seq_one_letter_code
_entity_poly.pdbx_strand_id
1 'polypeptide(L)'
;MKKSVWFLSILVALSLILSACGAQATEEPAAPAEKFRVAVVMPSAINDLAFSQSMYDALLRIQTEMGGADAFEFVYSDGMFVVDDAAAAIRDYATQGFNLVIAHGSQYGSSLQEIAPDFPNTSFAWGTTVDTFGQPNIFAYEAASHEGGYVNGVLAATLSQSKVIGVVGPIETGDAKLYVDGFKAGVAATDPSVQVNVNYIGSFSDVALASEAATTHISAGADAMTGTAQMVVGAIGKADEANVLWFGTQSNQTSLAPNIVVASQVYHWE
;
A
#
# COMPACT_ATOMS: atom_id res chain seq x y z
N MET A 1 -27.53 7.70 84.77
CA MET A 1 -27.83 8.40 83.49
C MET A 1 -26.62 8.67 82.57
N LYS A 2 -25.38 8.84 83.07
CA LYS A 2 -24.21 9.14 82.23
C LYS A 2 -23.67 7.95 81.39
N LYS A 3 -23.86 6.69 81.79
CA LYS A 3 -23.37 5.50 81.08
C LYS A 3 -24.25 5.12 79.86
N SER A 4 -25.53 5.48 79.86
CA SER A 4 -26.48 5.15 78.79
C SER A 4 -26.31 6.06 77.56
N VAL A 5 -25.91 7.34 77.75
CA VAL A 5 -25.67 8.29 76.68
C VAL A 5 -24.39 7.95 75.91
N TRP A 6 -23.40 7.38 76.62
CA TRP A 6 -22.12 7.02 75.97
C TRP A 6 -22.25 5.80 75.07
N PHE A 7 -23.12 4.83 75.43
CA PHE A 7 -23.43 3.68 74.56
C PHE A 7 -24.23 4.08 73.31
N LEU A 8 -25.14 5.06 73.44
CA LEU A 8 -25.94 5.54 72.35
C LEU A 8 -25.07 6.32 71.34
N SER A 9 -24.07 7.08 71.82
CA SER A 9 -23.14 7.83 70.97
C SER A 9 -22.18 6.91 70.17
N ILE A 10 -21.77 5.77 70.72
CA ILE A 10 -20.94 4.78 70.05
C ILE A 10 -21.74 4.02 69.00
N LEU A 11 -23.02 3.73 69.25
CA LEU A 11 -23.88 3.06 68.27
C LEU A 11 -24.18 3.96 67.04
N VAL A 12 -24.40 5.26 67.27
CA VAL A 12 -24.60 6.23 66.16
C VAL A 12 -23.31 6.47 65.37
N ALA A 13 -22.14 6.48 66.01
CA ALA A 13 -20.86 6.59 65.31
C ALA A 13 -20.53 5.33 64.48
N LEU A 14 -20.89 4.14 64.96
CA LEU A 14 -20.69 2.88 64.24
C LEU A 14 -21.62 2.74 63.03
N SER A 15 -22.86 3.27 63.08
CA SER A 15 -23.79 3.27 61.95
C SER A 15 -23.37 4.22 60.83
N LEU A 16 -22.67 5.30 61.13
CA LEU A 16 -22.14 6.24 60.15
C LEU A 16 -20.91 5.70 59.36
N ILE A 17 -20.15 4.81 60.03
CA ILE A 17 -18.97 4.15 59.38
C ILE A 17 -19.40 3.03 58.44
N LEU A 18 -20.53 2.35 58.68
CA LEU A 18 -21.03 1.32 57.77
C LEU A 18 -21.73 1.90 56.52
N SER A 19 -22.13 3.17 56.52
CA SER A 19 -22.73 3.82 55.36
C SER A 19 -21.68 4.35 54.34
N ALA A 20 -20.40 4.40 54.69
CA ALA A 20 -19.34 4.88 53.85
C ALA A 20 -18.72 3.78 52.91
N CYS A 21 -19.08 2.50 53.10
CA CYS A 21 -18.57 1.37 52.32
C CYS A 21 -19.55 0.83 51.27
N GLY A 22 -20.56 1.61 50.85
CA GLY A 22 -21.62 1.15 49.93
C GLY A 22 -21.79 1.96 48.65
N ALA A 23 -20.94 2.92 48.38
CA ALA A 23 -20.91 3.54 47.03
C ALA A 23 -19.95 2.73 46.14
N GLN A 24 -20.43 1.62 45.61
CA GLN A 24 -19.85 1.10 44.36
C GLN A 24 -19.96 2.23 43.36
N ALA A 25 -18.83 2.86 42.99
CA ALA A 25 -18.77 3.70 41.85
C ALA A 25 -19.27 2.83 40.66
N THR A 26 -20.47 3.12 40.21
CA THR A 26 -20.92 2.61 38.92
C THR A 26 -19.91 3.18 37.93
N GLU A 27 -18.96 2.35 37.47
CA GLU A 27 -18.15 2.73 36.33
C GLU A 27 -19.16 3.09 35.23
N GLU A 28 -19.21 4.37 34.90
CA GLU A 28 -19.94 4.84 33.72
C GLU A 28 -19.41 4.00 32.55
N PRO A 29 -20.27 3.33 31.76
CA PRO A 29 -19.77 2.52 30.66
C PRO A 29 -18.83 3.40 29.83
N ALA A 30 -17.60 2.97 29.68
CA ALA A 30 -16.63 3.67 28.86
C ALA A 30 -17.30 3.95 27.51
N ALA A 31 -17.33 5.23 27.09
CA ALA A 31 -17.85 5.60 25.79
C ALA A 31 -17.26 4.63 24.75
N PRO A 32 -18.06 4.11 23.81
CA PRO A 32 -17.52 3.22 22.77
C PRO A 32 -16.29 3.89 22.18
N ALA A 33 -15.19 3.14 22.10
CA ALA A 33 -13.96 3.65 21.46
C ALA A 33 -14.32 4.18 20.08
N GLU A 34 -13.96 5.44 19.81
CA GLU A 34 -14.26 6.06 18.54
C GLU A 34 -13.57 5.25 17.44
N LYS A 35 -14.35 4.83 16.43
CA LYS A 35 -13.85 3.98 15.35
C LYS A 35 -12.78 4.72 14.55
N PHE A 36 -11.62 4.10 14.35
CA PHE A 36 -10.59 4.66 13.49
C PHE A 36 -11.01 4.49 12.02
N ARG A 37 -11.13 5.61 11.31
CA ARG A 37 -11.64 5.66 9.94
C ARG A 37 -10.54 6.01 8.96
N VAL A 38 -10.36 5.16 7.95
CA VAL A 38 -9.35 5.32 6.89
C VAL A 38 -10.05 5.47 5.54
N ALA A 39 -9.59 6.41 4.73
CA ALA A 39 -9.93 6.49 3.32
C ALA A 39 -8.68 6.28 2.47
N VAL A 40 -8.80 5.61 1.33
CA VAL A 40 -7.70 5.47 0.39
C VAL A 40 -8.13 5.88 -1.02
N VAL A 41 -7.30 6.69 -1.67
CA VAL A 41 -7.46 7.11 -3.07
C VAL A 41 -6.36 6.47 -3.89
N MET A 42 -6.75 5.69 -4.90
CA MET A 42 -5.87 4.82 -5.68
C MET A 42 -6.02 5.07 -7.18
N PRO A 43 -4.93 4.99 -7.97
CA PRO A 43 -4.98 5.31 -9.39
C PRO A 43 -5.75 4.30 -10.24
N SER A 44 -5.67 3.01 -9.93
CA SER A 44 -6.29 1.93 -10.69
C SER A 44 -7.29 1.13 -9.86
N ALA A 45 -7.95 0.16 -10.47
CA ALA A 45 -8.95 -0.67 -9.83
C ALA A 45 -8.35 -1.57 -8.73
N ILE A 46 -9.16 -1.88 -7.72
CA ILE A 46 -8.77 -2.76 -6.59
C ILE A 46 -8.48 -4.21 -7.00
N ASN A 47 -8.68 -4.58 -8.25
CA ASN A 47 -8.42 -5.90 -8.83
C ASN A 47 -7.48 -5.82 -10.05
N ASP A 48 -6.55 -4.87 -10.04
CA ASP A 48 -5.60 -4.62 -11.13
C ASP A 48 -4.43 -5.62 -11.20
N LEU A 49 -4.37 -6.57 -10.27
CA LEU A 49 -3.26 -7.52 -10.08
C LEU A 49 -1.89 -6.85 -9.95
N ALA A 50 -1.89 -5.62 -9.41
CA ALA A 50 -0.73 -4.75 -9.29
C ALA A 50 -0.82 -3.83 -8.05
N PHE A 51 -0.59 -2.53 -8.27
CA PHE A 51 -0.34 -1.52 -7.24
C PHE A 51 -1.56 -1.23 -6.35
N SER A 52 -2.73 -0.95 -6.95
CA SER A 52 -3.94 -0.62 -6.18
C SER A 52 -4.49 -1.83 -5.44
N GLN A 53 -4.48 -3.01 -6.07
CA GLN A 53 -4.90 -4.24 -5.40
C GLN A 53 -4.03 -4.55 -4.19
N SER A 54 -2.71 -4.37 -4.28
CA SER A 54 -1.81 -4.66 -3.15
C SER A 54 -2.14 -3.82 -1.91
N MET A 55 -2.51 -2.54 -2.09
CA MET A 55 -2.96 -1.67 -1.00
C MET A 55 -4.34 -2.08 -0.46
N TYR A 56 -5.28 -2.38 -1.35
CA TYR A 56 -6.61 -2.84 -0.94
C TYR A 56 -6.54 -4.13 -0.11
N ASP A 57 -5.74 -5.09 -0.55
CA ASP A 57 -5.52 -6.35 0.17
C ASP A 57 -4.86 -6.14 1.55
N ALA A 58 -3.91 -5.19 1.65
CA ALA A 58 -3.30 -4.81 2.92
C ALA A 58 -4.34 -4.23 3.90
N LEU A 59 -5.19 -3.30 3.44
CA LEU A 59 -6.25 -2.74 4.27
C LEU A 59 -7.28 -3.79 4.73
N LEU A 60 -7.59 -4.78 3.90
CA LEU A 60 -8.43 -5.92 4.29
C LEU A 60 -7.77 -6.79 5.38
N ARG A 61 -6.46 -7.02 5.29
CA ARG A 61 -5.71 -7.75 6.34
C ARG A 61 -5.71 -6.97 7.65
N ILE A 62 -5.37 -5.68 7.62
CA ILE A 62 -5.42 -4.80 8.79
C ILE A 62 -6.82 -4.82 9.42
N GLN A 63 -7.88 -4.67 8.63
CA GLN A 63 -9.25 -4.70 9.13
C GLN A 63 -9.55 -6.02 9.86
N THR A 64 -9.11 -7.15 9.29
CA THR A 64 -9.30 -8.46 9.90
C THR A 64 -8.55 -8.58 11.21
N GLU A 65 -7.29 -8.15 11.27
CA GLU A 65 -6.43 -8.20 12.46
C GLU A 65 -6.92 -7.28 13.57
N MET A 66 -7.50 -6.13 13.23
CA MET A 66 -8.06 -5.17 14.18
C MET A 66 -9.44 -5.57 14.74
N GLY A 67 -10.01 -6.69 14.32
CA GLY A 67 -11.29 -7.19 14.82
C GLY A 67 -12.49 -6.87 13.92
N GLY A 68 -12.26 -6.53 12.66
CA GLY A 68 -13.30 -6.33 11.63
C GLY A 68 -13.75 -4.89 11.46
N ALA A 69 -14.80 -4.71 10.66
CA ALA A 69 -15.29 -3.40 10.25
C ALA A 69 -15.87 -2.54 11.40
N ASP A 70 -16.14 -3.15 12.55
CA ASP A 70 -16.61 -2.41 13.72
C ASP A 70 -15.47 -1.70 14.48
N ALA A 71 -14.24 -2.22 14.38
CA ALA A 71 -13.05 -1.64 15.00
C ALA A 71 -12.27 -0.75 14.02
N PHE A 72 -12.21 -1.13 12.76
CA PHE A 72 -11.47 -0.44 11.70
C PHE A 72 -12.35 -0.29 10.47
N GLU A 73 -12.72 0.96 10.17
CA GLU A 73 -13.47 1.29 8.95
C GLU A 73 -12.51 1.79 7.88
N PHE A 74 -12.55 1.17 6.70
CA PHE A 74 -11.92 1.78 5.54
C PHE A 74 -12.87 1.88 4.36
N VAL A 75 -12.70 2.94 3.59
CA VAL A 75 -13.38 3.20 2.31
C VAL A 75 -12.34 3.51 1.26
N TYR A 76 -12.70 3.39 -0.01
CA TYR A 76 -11.78 3.65 -1.10
C TYR A 76 -12.42 4.38 -2.27
N SER A 77 -11.59 5.10 -3.02
CA SER A 77 -11.86 5.58 -4.38
C SER A 77 -10.75 5.03 -5.28
N ASP A 78 -11.11 4.16 -6.18
CA ASP A 78 -10.19 3.56 -7.16
C ASP A 78 -10.40 4.15 -8.57
N GLY A 79 -9.51 3.84 -9.52
CA GLY A 79 -9.57 4.39 -10.87
C GLY A 79 -9.22 5.88 -10.97
N MET A 80 -8.57 6.47 -9.96
CA MET A 80 -8.29 7.90 -9.84
C MET A 80 -6.99 8.33 -10.54
N PHE A 81 -6.81 7.95 -11.82
CA PHE A 81 -5.65 8.40 -12.60
C PHE A 81 -5.63 9.91 -12.85
N VAL A 82 -6.81 10.54 -12.95
CA VAL A 82 -6.93 11.98 -13.11
C VAL A 82 -6.68 12.67 -11.76
N VAL A 83 -5.60 13.46 -11.68
CA VAL A 83 -5.13 14.05 -10.42
C VAL A 83 -6.18 14.98 -9.79
N ASP A 84 -6.92 15.74 -10.60
CA ASP A 84 -7.95 16.65 -10.10
C ASP A 84 -9.13 15.89 -9.45
N ASP A 85 -9.52 14.75 -10.01
CA ASP A 85 -10.56 13.89 -9.42
C ASP A 85 -10.08 13.28 -8.10
N ALA A 86 -8.82 12.82 -8.07
CA ALA A 86 -8.20 12.33 -6.85
C ALA A 86 -8.11 13.40 -5.76
N ALA A 87 -7.71 14.64 -6.13
CA ALA A 87 -7.66 15.77 -5.20
C ALA A 87 -9.04 16.09 -4.60
N ALA A 88 -10.10 16.03 -5.42
CA ALA A 88 -11.47 16.21 -4.95
C ALA A 88 -11.88 15.11 -3.95
N ALA A 89 -11.56 13.84 -4.25
CA ALA A 89 -11.85 12.72 -3.35
C ALA A 89 -11.07 12.82 -2.03
N ILE A 90 -9.77 13.17 -2.07
CA ILE A 90 -8.94 13.38 -0.88
C ILE A 90 -9.54 14.47 0.02
N ARG A 91 -9.91 15.61 -0.55
CA ARG A 91 -10.54 16.74 0.18
C ARG A 91 -11.89 16.35 0.76
N ASP A 92 -12.70 15.59 0.03
CA ASP A 92 -14.01 15.13 0.48
C ASP A 92 -13.88 14.19 1.70
N TYR A 93 -12.99 13.22 1.67
CA TYR A 93 -12.72 12.35 2.81
C TYR A 93 -12.21 13.12 4.04
N ALA A 94 -11.30 14.07 3.86
CA ALA A 94 -10.84 14.93 4.95
C ALA A 94 -11.99 15.76 5.55
N THR A 95 -12.88 16.29 4.71
CA THR A 95 -14.10 17.03 5.12
C THR A 95 -15.07 16.14 5.91
N GLN A 96 -15.18 14.86 5.55
CA GLN A 96 -16.01 13.88 6.27
C GLN A 96 -15.39 13.45 7.61
N GLY A 97 -14.21 13.95 7.99
CA GLY A 97 -13.54 13.68 9.25
C GLY A 97 -12.91 12.28 9.34
N PHE A 98 -12.39 11.75 8.24
CA PHE A 98 -11.56 10.56 8.29
C PHE A 98 -10.26 10.86 9.06
N ASN A 99 -9.84 9.91 9.91
CA ASN A 99 -8.63 10.06 10.72
C ASN A 99 -7.36 10.02 9.86
N LEU A 100 -7.37 9.14 8.84
CA LEU A 100 -6.29 8.96 7.88
C LEU A 100 -6.85 8.94 6.46
N VAL A 101 -6.25 9.73 5.57
CA VAL A 101 -6.50 9.68 4.13
C VAL A 101 -5.20 9.27 3.43
N ILE A 102 -5.21 8.09 2.80
CA ILE A 102 -4.08 7.55 2.06
C ILE A 102 -4.20 7.99 0.60
N ALA A 103 -3.26 8.81 0.15
CA ALA A 103 -3.08 9.17 -1.25
C ALA A 103 -2.07 8.20 -1.87
N HIS A 104 -2.56 7.04 -2.36
CA HIS A 104 -1.74 5.95 -2.85
C HIS A 104 -1.32 6.16 -4.30
N GLY A 105 -0.34 7.03 -4.51
CA GLY A 105 0.22 7.36 -5.81
C GLY A 105 1.11 8.58 -5.79
N SER A 106 2.31 8.48 -6.36
CA SER A 106 3.31 9.56 -6.37
C SER A 106 2.79 10.85 -7.04
N GLN A 107 1.86 10.75 -7.97
CA GLN A 107 1.26 11.86 -8.69
C GLN A 107 0.37 12.77 -7.83
N TYR A 108 -0.02 12.36 -6.61
CA TYR A 108 -0.93 13.13 -5.75
C TYR A 108 -0.23 14.14 -4.85
N GLY A 109 1.10 14.22 -4.88
CA GLY A 109 1.88 15.05 -3.95
C GLY A 109 1.54 16.53 -3.98
N SER A 110 1.43 17.15 -5.16
CA SER A 110 1.07 18.57 -5.27
C SER A 110 -0.32 18.87 -4.68
N SER A 111 -1.27 17.97 -4.91
CA SER A 111 -2.62 18.08 -4.34
C SER A 111 -2.59 18.00 -2.81
N LEU A 112 -1.80 17.07 -2.24
CA LEU A 112 -1.65 16.97 -0.79
C LEU A 112 -0.98 18.20 -0.17
N GLN A 113 0.02 18.76 -0.85
CA GLN A 113 0.68 19.98 -0.40
C GLN A 113 -0.29 21.15 -0.24
N GLU A 114 -1.30 21.22 -1.12
CA GLU A 114 -2.35 22.25 -1.07
C GLU A 114 -3.46 21.92 -0.08
N ILE A 115 -3.82 20.65 0.07
CA ILE A 115 -4.98 20.22 0.88
C ILE A 115 -4.63 20.09 2.36
N ALA A 116 -3.50 19.51 2.71
CA ALA A 116 -3.19 19.13 4.09
C ALA A 116 -3.22 20.29 5.10
N PRO A 117 -2.79 21.52 4.76
CA PRO A 117 -2.87 22.67 5.68
C PRO A 117 -4.30 23.03 6.12
N ASP A 118 -5.32 22.74 5.28
CA ASP A 118 -6.72 23.05 5.58
C ASP A 118 -7.31 22.06 6.61
N PHE A 119 -6.68 20.89 6.81
CA PHE A 119 -7.17 19.78 7.63
C PHE A 119 -6.15 19.33 8.69
N PRO A 120 -5.82 20.17 9.69
CA PRO A 120 -4.75 19.89 10.65
C PRO A 120 -5.04 18.67 11.56
N ASN A 121 -6.28 18.21 11.64
CA ASN A 121 -6.70 17.06 12.45
C ASN A 121 -6.81 15.76 11.63
N THR A 122 -6.57 15.80 10.31
CA THR A 122 -6.52 14.63 9.44
C THR A 122 -5.06 14.32 9.13
N SER A 123 -4.68 13.05 9.29
CA SER A 123 -3.38 12.55 8.81
C SER A 123 -3.49 12.16 7.34
N PHE A 124 -2.48 12.50 6.55
CA PHE A 124 -2.37 12.12 5.15
C PHE A 124 -1.16 11.21 4.97
N ALA A 125 -1.36 10.04 4.36
CA ALA A 125 -0.24 9.17 3.97
C ALA A 125 -0.04 9.26 2.47
N TRP A 126 1.17 9.63 2.02
CA TRP A 126 1.48 9.80 0.61
C TRP A 126 2.47 8.73 0.13
N GLY A 127 2.07 7.90 -0.77
CA GLY A 127 2.89 6.90 -1.46
C GLY A 127 3.02 7.24 -2.95
N THR A 128 4.08 6.97 -3.64
CA THR A 128 5.32 6.34 -3.17
C THR A 128 6.42 7.41 -3.21
N THR A 129 6.87 7.82 -2.07
CA THR A 129 7.80 8.94 -1.93
C THR A 129 8.44 8.95 -0.54
N VAL A 130 9.48 9.74 -0.38
CA VAL A 130 10.11 10.04 0.92
C VAL A 130 9.90 11.50 1.34
N ASP A 131 9.20 12.30 0.53
CA ASP A 131 8.97 13.73 0.79
C ASP A 131 7.65 13.95 1.57
N THR A 132 7.65 14.89 2.48
CA THR A 132 6.48 15.33 3.25
C THR A 132 6.18 16.82 3.06
N PHE A 133 6.92 17.51 2.20
CA PHE A 133 6.90 18.96 2.05
C PHE A 133 7.09 19.74 3.36
N GLY A 134 7.62 19.10 4.42
CA GLY A 134 7.73 19.67 5.76
C GLY A 134 6.38 19.87 6.46
N GLN A 135 5.30 19.28 5.97
CA GLN A 135 3.96 19.35 6.55
C GLN A 135 3.83 18.40 7.75
N PRO A 136 3.29 18.84 8.90
CA PRO A 136 3.26 18.04 10.13
C PRO A 136 2.25 16.86 10.08
N ASN A 137 1.31 16.88 9.15
CA ASN A 137 0.26 15.89 8.99
C ASN A 137 0.35 15.10 7.67
N ILE A 138 1.46 15.21 6.94
CA ILE A 138 1.79 14.35 5.81
C ILE A 138 2.87 13.35 6.22
N PHE A 139 2.60 12.06 5.98
CA PHE A 139 3.49 10.94 6.22
C PHE A 139 3.80 10.27 4.88
N ALA A 140 5.07 10.24 4.51
CA ALA A 140 5.52 9.60 3.29
C ALA A 140 5.79 8.10 3.52
N TYR A 141 5.51 7.27 2.51
CA TYR A 141 5.87 5.86 2.52
C TYR A 141 6.28 5.38 1.12
N GLU A 142 7.15 4.40 1.08
CA GLU A 142 7.69 3.82 -0.14
C GLU A 142 7.97 2.33 0.06
N ALA A 143 7.73 1.51 -0.97
CA ALA A 143 8.12 0.11 -0.94
C ALA A 143 9.63 -0.04 -1.20
N ALA A 144 10.30 -0.94 -0.47
CA ALA A 144 11.67 -1.33 -0.75
C ALA A 144 11.74 -2.22 -2.02
N SER A 145 11.15 -1.75 -3.12
CA SER A 145 10.95 -2.50 -4.36
C SER A 145 12.26 -2.95 -5.02
N HIS A 146 13.36 -2.23 -4.76
CA HIS A 146 14.69 -2.61 -5.22
C HIS A 146 15.17 -3.95 -4.65
N GLU A 147 14.76 -4.33 -3.43
CA GLU A 147 15.15 -5.61 -2.83
C GLU A 147 14.52 -6.78 -3.59
N GLY A 148 13.20 -6.71 -3.82
CA GLY A 148 12.49 -7.69 -4.64
C GLY A 148 12.93 -7.67 -6.10
N GLY A 149 13.22 -6.48 -6.63
CA GLY A 149 13.83 -6.31 -7.94
C GLY A 149 15.14 -7.06 -8.05
N TYR A 150 16.03 -6.91 -7.07
CA TYR A 150 17.31 -7.61 -7.02
C TYR A 150 17.13 -9.13 -7.04
N VAL A 151 16.23 -9.67 -6.21
CA VAL A 151 15.96 -11.12 -6.18
C VAL A 151 15.42 -11.61 -7.53
N ASN A 152 14.46 -10.91 -8.13
CA ASN A 152 13.95 -11.24 -9.45
C ASN A 152 15.05 -11.17 -10.53
N GLY A 153 15.95 -10.19 -10.43
CA GLY A 153 17.10 -10.06 -11.34
C GLY A 153 18.06 -11.25 -11.24
N VAL A 154 18.36 -11.71 -10.02
CA VAL A 154 19.19 -12.92 -9.80
C VAL A 154 18.53 -14.15 -10.43
N LEU A 155 17.23 -14.34 -10.20
CA LEU A 155 16.49 -15.46 -10.78
C LEU A 155 16.45 -15.40 -12.30
N ALA A 156 16.16 -14.22 -12.87
CA ALA A 156 16.10 -14.03 -14.31
C ALA A 156 17.43 -14.31 -15.00
N ALA A 157 18.53 -13.78 -14.45
CA ALA A 157 19.88 -14.05 -14.99
C ALA A 157 20.29 -15.51 -14.88
N THR A 158 19.85 -16.21 -13.82
CA THR A 158 20.13 -17.64 -13.62
C THR A 158 19.38 -18.51 -14.63
N LEU A 159 18.14 -18.14 -14.99
CA LEU A 159 17.25 -18.95 -15.83
C LEU A 159 17.36 -18.61 -17.31
N SER A 160 17.74 -17.38 -17.68
CA SER A 160 17.89 -16.97 -19.07
C SER A 160 18.94 -17.78 -19.80
N GLN A 161 18.56 -18.36 -20.95
CA GLN A 161 19.43 -19.09 -21.84
C GLN A 161 19.99 -18.21 -22.97
N SER A 162 19.19 -17.24 -23.42
CA SER A 162 19.57 -16.31 -24.49
C SER A 162 20.55 -15.23 -24.04
N LYS A 163 20.66 -15.01 -22.73
CA LYS A 163 21.40 -13.89 -22.13
C LYS A 163 20.83 -12.51 -22.51
N VAL A 164 19.56 -12.45 -22.91
CA VAL A 164 18.81 -11.24 -23.22
C VAL A 164 17.55 -11.20 -22.37
N ILE A 165 17.43 -10.14 -21.57
CA ILE A 165 16.29 -9.92 -20.67
C ILE A 165 15.60 -8.62 -21.02
N GLY A 166 14.26 -8.64 -21.09
CA GLY A 166 13.43 -7.45 -21.33
C GLY A 166 12.82 -6.89 -20.03
N VAL A 167 12.78 -5.58 -19.91
CA VAL A 167 12.12 -4.86 -18.80
C VAL A 167 11.15 -3.84 -19.35
N VAL A 168 9.88 -3.92 -18.95
CA VAL A 168 8.85 -2.96 -19.31
C VAL A 168 8.51 -2.10 -18.09
N GLY A 169 8.99 -0.86 -18.07
CA GLY A 169 8.74 0.11 -17.00
C GLY A 169 7.71 1.15 -17.40
N PRO A 170 6.96 1.73 -16.44
CA PRO A 170 5.99 2.79 -16.74
C PRO A 170 6.67 4.14 -16.99
N ILE A 171 7.23 4.72 -15.94
CA ILE A 171 7.94 6.00 -15.90
C ILE A 171 9.16 5.80 -15.00
N GLU A 172 10.25 6.51 -15.28
CA GLU A 172 11.50 6.41 -14.54
C GLU A 172 11.44 7.23 -13.23
N THR A 173 10.55 6.83 -12.29
CA THR A 173 10.37 7.50 -11.00
C THR A 173 9.87 6.54 -9.91
N GLY A 174 10.02 6.94 -8.64
CA GLY A 174 9.50 6.27 -7.45
C GLY A 174 9.88 4.79 -7.35
N ASP A 175 8.99 4.00 -6.79
CA ASP A 175 9.18 2.55 -6.62
C ASP A 175 9.37 1.79 -7.94
N ALA A 176 8.80 2.28 -9.03
CA ALA A 176 9.01 1.69 -10.36
C ALA A 176 10.49 1.77 -10.80
N LYS A 177 11.13 2.92 -10.61
CA LYS A 177 12.57 3.07 -10.88
C LYS A 177 13.41 2.22 -9.92
N LEU A 178 13.08 2.24 -8.64
CA LEU A 178 13.77 1.44 -7.62
C LEU A 178 13.74 -0.05 -7.98
N TYR A 179 12.58 -0.57 -8.40
CA TYR A 179 12.45 -1.96 -8.84
C TYR A 179 13.37 -2.27 -10.02
N VAL A 180 13.34 -1.45 -11.08
CA VAL A 180 14.14 -1.67 -12.29
C VAL A 180 15.63 -1.59 -11.98
N ASP A 181 16.07 -0.65 -11.14
CA ASP A 181 17.46 -0.51 -10.75
C ASP A 181 17.93 -1.71 -9.92
N GLY A 182 17.11 -2.17 -8.97
CA GLY A 182 17.36 -3.39 -8.20
C GLY A 182 17.44 -4.62 -9.09
N PHE A 183 16.53 -4.78 -10.05
CA PHE A 183 16.53 -5.88 -10.99
C PHE A 183 17.82 -5.91 -11.84
N LYS A 184 18.22 -4.76 -12.41
CA LYS A 184 19.49 -4.65 -13.14
C LYS A 184 20.69 -4.99 -12.28
N ALA A 185 20.70 -4.54 -11.01
CA ALA A 185 21.77 -4.86 -10.07
C ALA A 185 21.84 -6.37 -9.78
N GLY A 186 20.71 -7.03 -9.58
CA GLY A 186 20.62 -8.48 -9.39
C GLY A 186 21.13 -9.27 -10.60
N VAL A 187 20.74 -8.86 -11.81
CA VAL A 187 21.25 -9.44 -13.06
C VAL A 187 22.77 -9.28 -13.15
N ALA A 188 23.29 -8.07 -12.97
CA ALA A 188 24.71 -7.77 -13.10
C ALA A 188 25.57 -8.51 -12.05
N ALA A 189 25.03 -8.68 -10.83
CA ALA A 189 25.71 -9.44 -9.77
C ALA A 189 25.77 -10.95 -10.04
N THR A 190 24.81 -11.48 -10.80
CA THR A 190 24.69 -12.91 -11.12
C THR A 190 25.48 -13.27 -12.37
N ASP A 191 25.26 -12.55 -13.46
CA ASP A 191 25.97 -12.74 -14.72
C ASP A 191 26.08 -11.40 -15.48
N PRO A 192 27.26 -10.76 -15.44
CA PRO A 192 27.47 -9.46 -16.10
C PRO A 192 27.45 -9.54 -17.64
N SER A 193 27.44 -10.75 -18.23
CA SER A 193 27.33 -10.94 -19.68
C SER A 193 25.85 -10.85 -20.16
N VAL A 194 24.87 -10.88 -19.28
CA VAL A 194 23.46 -10.78 -19.62
C VAL A 194 23.11 -9.34 -20.02
N GLN A 195 22.51 -9.20 -21.18
CA GLN A 195 22.00 -7.91 -21.67
C GLN A 195 20.61 -7.65 -21.10
N VAL A 196 20.43 -6.52 -20.42
CA VAL A 196 19.12 -6.05 -19.92
C VAL A 196 18.67 -4.88 -20.76
N ASN A 197 17.59 -5.07 -21.53
CA ASN A 197 16.95 -4.04 -22.33
C ASN A 197 15.77 -3.45 -21.56
N VAL A 198 15.73 -2.12 -21.34
CA VAL A 198 14.68 -1.44 -20.59
C VAL A 198 13.92 -0.50 -21.49
N ASN A 199 12.59 -0.63 -21.51
CA ASN A 199 11.70 0.34 -22.13
C ASN A 199 10.79 0.97 -21.07
N TYR A 200 10.92 2.29 -20.86
CA TYR A 200 9.93 3.08 -20.12
C TYR A 200 8.92 3.62 -21.12
N ILE A 201 7.65 3.20 -20.99
CA ILE A 201 6.60 3.49 -21.98
C ILE A 201 5.90 4.85 -21.77
N GLY A 202 6.22 5.57 -20.67
CA GLY A 202 5.64 6.88 -20.37
C GLY A 202 4.22 6.82 -19.76
N SER A 203 3.73 5.63 -19.39
CA SER A 203 2.39 5.44 -18.84
C SER A 203 2.34 4.34 -17.81
N PHE A 204 1.59 4.53 -16.72
CA PHE A 204 1.30 3.48 -15.74
C PHE A 204 0.19 2.52 -16.17
N SER A 205 -0.66 2.92 -17.14
CA SER A 205 -1.90 2.23 -17.48
C SER A 205 -2.05 1.78 -18.93
N ASP A 206 -1.15 2.19 -19.83
CA ASP A 206 -1.27 1.87 -21.27
C ASP A 206 -0.82 0.43 -21.56
N VAL A 207 -1.80 -0.47 -21.57
CA VAL A 207 -1.63 -1.90 -21.83
C VAL A 207 -1.14 -2.17 -23.27
N ALA A 208 -1.55 -1.33 -24.23
CA ALA A 208 -1.14 -1.50 -25.64
C ALA A 208 0.34 -1.18 -25.82
N LEU A 209 0.80 -0.05 -25.27
CA LEU A 209 2.23 0.31 -25.30
C LEU A 209 3.09 -0.73 -24.56
N ALA A 210 2.60 -1.29 -23.45
CA ALA A 210 3.31 -2.35 -22.73
C ALA A 210 3.43 -3.63 -23.60
N SER A 211 2.38 -3.99 -24.34
CA SER A 211 2.40 -5.12 -25.29
C SER A 211 3.39 -4.89 -26.42
N GLU A 212 3.47 -3.67 -26.96
CA GLU A 212 4.43 -3.30 -28.02
C GLU A 212 5.87 -3.36 -27.52
N ALA A 213 6.14 -2.84 -26.31
CA ALA A 213 7.45 -2.92 -25.68
C ALA A 213 7.88 -4.37 -25.46
N ALA A 214 6.98 -5.22 -24.96
CA ALA A 214 7.22 -6.65 -24.78
C ALA A 214 7.55 -7.35 -26.10
N THR A 215 6.76 -7.07 -27.15
CA THR A 215 7.01 -7.61 -28.50
C THR A 215 8.39 -7.21 -29.03
N THR A 216 8.81 -5.98 -28.75
CA THR A 216 10.14 -5.48 -29.12
C THR A 216 11.24 -6.27 -28.41
N HIS A 217 11.11 -6.51 -27.10
CA HIS A 217 12.08 -7.29 -26.34
C HIS A 217 12.15 -8.74 -26.81
N ILE A 218 10.99 -9.38 -27.05
CA ILE A 218 10.92 -10.75 -27.57
C ILE A 218 11.60 -10.84 -28.94
N SER A 219 11.34 -9.88 -29.83
CA SER A 219 11.97 -9.81 -31.15
C SER A 219 13.48 -9.60 -31.07
N ALA A 220 13.98 -8.96 -30.01
CA ALA A 220 15.39 -8.81 -29.72
C ALA A 220 16.03 -10.06 -29.07
N GLY A 221 15.28 -11.13 -28.89
CA GLY A 221 15.74 -12.41 -28.37
C GLY A 221 15.61 -12.57 -26.86
N ALA A 222 14.82 -11.73 -26.16
CA ALA A 222 14.57 -11.92 -24.74
C ALA A 222 13.81 -13.22 -24.48
N ASP A 223 14.34 -14.06 -23.57
CA ASP A 223 13.70 -15.30 -23.08
C ASP A 223 13.25 -15.20 -21.62
N ALA A 224 13.51 -14.06 -21.00
CA ALA A 224 13.05 -13.71 -19.67
C ALA A 224 12.65 -12.23 -19.64
N MET A 225 11.57 -11.88 -18.95
CA MET A 225 11.05 -10.53 -18.87
C MET A 225 10.53 -10.19 -17.49
N THR A 226 10.51 -8.91 -17.19
CA THR A 226 9.84 -8.34 -16.04
C THR A 226 9.23 -6.99 -16.39
N GLY A 227 8.43 -6.46 -15.48
CA GLY A 227 7.88 -5.12 -15.57
C GLY A 227 7.20 -4.73 -14.28
N THR A 228 6.77 -3.49 -14.19
CA THR A 228 6.09 -2.97 -13.00
C THR A 228 4.99 -2.00 -13.39
N ALA A 229 4.01 -1.79 -12.53
CA ALA A 229 2.75 -1.07 -12.72
C ALA A 229 1.64 -1.87 -13.46
N GLN A 230 0.46 -1.27 -13.52
CA GLN A 230 -0.78 -1.91 -13.98
C GLN A 230 -0.76 -2.32 -15.46
N MET A 231 0.00 -1.58 -16.28
CA MET A 231 0.09 -1.83 -17.71
C MET A 231 0.74 -3.18 -18.08
N VAL A 232 1.46 -3.83 -17.12
CA VAL A 232 2.22 -5.05 -17.40
C VAL A 232 1.36 -6.24 -17.84
N VAL A 233 0.04 -6.20 -17.61
CA VAL A 233 -0.87 -7.26 -18.08
C VAL A 233 -0.76 -7.44 -19.61
N GLY A 234 -0.50 -6.38 -20.36
CA GLY A 234 -0.24 -6.46 -21.79
C GLY A 234 1.10 -7.11 -22.13
N ALA A 235 2.14 -6.81 -21.36
CA ALA A 235 3.46 -7.41 -21.52
C ALA A 235 3.44 -8.91 -21.15
N ILE A 236 2.74 -9.27 -20.06
CA ILE A 236 2.57 -10.67 -19.63
C ILE A 236 1.88 -11.49 -20.71
N GLY A 237 0.81 -10.95 -21.33
CA GLY A 237 0.11 -11.62 -22.42
C GLY A 237 1.03 -11.93 -23.61
N LYS A 238 1.92 -11.00 -23.97
CA LYS A 238 2.91 -11.22 -25.04
C LYS A 238 4.01 -12.21 -24.64
N ALA A 239 4.44 -12.18 -23.40
CA ALA A 239 5.39 -13.16 -22.86
C ALA A 239 4.79 -14.59 -22.88
N ASP A 240 3.51 -14.73 -22.50
CA ASP A 240 2.80 -16.02 -22.53
C ASP A 240 2.65 -16.56 -23.94
N GLU A 241 2.21 -15.74 -24.91
CA GLU A 241 2.14 -16.09 -26.33
C GLU A 241 3.48 -16.61 -26.88
N ALA A 242 4.60 -16.06 -26.40
CA ALA A 242 5.93 -16.39 -26.87
C ALA A 242 6.66 -17.43 -25.98
N ASN A 243 6.01 -17.91 -24.90
CA ASN A 243 6.61 -18.79 -23.89
C ASN A 243 7.91 -18.23 -23.29
N VAL A 244 7.92 -16.90 -22.99
CA VAL A 244 9.01 -16.17 -22.36
C VAL A 244 8.76 -16.10 -20.85
N LEU A 245 9.78 -16.37 -20.03
CA LEU A 245 9.66 -16.36 -18.56
C LEU A 245 9.29 -14.95 -18.07
N TRP A 246 8.39 -14.89 -17.08
CA TRP A 246 7.96 -13.64 -16.46
C TRP A 246 8.27 -13.59 -14.97
N PHE A 247 8.78 -12.45 -14.51
CA PHE A 247 9.04 -12.14 -13.11
C PHE A 247 8.14 -10.97 -12.69
N GLY A 248 7.12 -11.28 -11.89
CA GLY A 248 6.05 -10.37 -11.52
C GLY A 248 6.39 -9.44 -10.37
N THR A 249 5.59 -8.38 -10.22
CA THR A 249 5.72 -7.38 -9.16
C THR A 249 4.37 -6.94 -8.59
N GLN A 250 4.41 -6.30 -7.42
CA GLN A 250 3.32 -5.61 -6.74
C GLN A 250 2.23 -6.55 -6.19
N SER A 251 1.72 -7.46 -6.99
CA SER A 251 0.78 -8.50 -6.60
C SER A 251 1.17 -9.84 -7.20
N ASN A 252 0.53 -10.93 -6.75
CA ASN A 252 0.75 -12.25 -7.32
C ASN A 252 0.14 -12.32 -8.73
N GLN A 253 0.99 -12.35 -9.75
CA GLN A 253 0.62 -12.37 -11.16
C GLN A 253 0.52 -13.79 -11.76
N THR A 254 0.68 -14.84 -10.95
CA THR A 254 0.68 -16.24 -11.44
C THR A 254 -0.60 -16.58 -12.21
N SER A 255 -1.76 -16.04 -11.81
CA SER A 255 -3.04 -16.32 -12.48
C SER A 255 -3.13 -15.79 -13.90
N LEU A 256 -2.33 -14.78 -14.27
CA LEU A 256 -2.32 -14.21 -15.62
C LEU A 256 -1.65 -15.13 -16.64
N ALA A 257 -0.58 -15.84 -16.24
CA ALA A 257 0.15 -16.73 -17.10
C ALA A 257 0.88 -17.82 -16.28
N PRO A 258 0.14 -18.85 -15.78
CA PRO A 258 0.65 -19.78 -14.78
C PRO A 258 1.83 -20.65 -15.26
N ASN A 259 2.04 -20.73 -16.58
CA ASN A 259 3.11 -21.53 -17.14
C ASN A 259 4.44 -20.80 -17.24
N ILE A 260 4.43 -19.48 -17.23
CA ILE A 260 5.64 -18.64 -17.45
C ILE A 260 5.96 -17.73 -16.27
N VAL A 261 5.02 -17.45 -15.37
CA VAL A 261 5.30 -16.63 -14.18
C VAL A 261 6.12 -17.46 -13.18
N VAL A 262 7.40 -17.10 -13.07
CA VAL A 262 8.37 -17.82 -12.21
C VAL A 262 8.22 -17.40 -10.75
N ALA A 263 8.09 -16.11 -10.51
CA ALA A 263 7.95 -15.52 -9.18
C ALA A 263 7.20 -14.18 -9.30
N SER A 264 6.60 -13.74 -8.19
CA SER A 264 6.06 -12.39 -8.07
C SER A 264 6.54 -11.77 -6.76
N GLN A 265 7.17 -10.60 -6.84
CA GLN A 265 7.40 -9.76 -5.68
C GLN A 265 6.08 -9.12 -5.27
N VAL A 266 5.63 -9.33 -4.05
CA VAL A 266 4.37 -8.78 -3.54
C VAL A 266 4.67 -7.64 -2.58
N TYR A 267 3.94 -6.53 -2.70
CA TYR A 267 4.03 -5.42 -1.76
C TYR A 267 3.19 -5.71 -0.52
N HIS A 268 3.76 -5.45 0.64
CA HIS A 268 3.12 -5.51 1.94
C HIS A 268 3.07 -4.09 2.51
N TRP A 269 1.87 -3.49 2.52
CA TRP A 269 1.65 -2.11 2.96
C TRP A 269 1.18 -2.02 4.42
N GLU A 270 0.87 -3.15 5.07
CA GLU A 270 0.51 -3.27 6.49
C GLU A 270 1.70 -3.15 7.45
#